data_71e8a6ac7acb1aa161ef8219cce22e01
#
_entry.id   71e8a6ac7acb1aa161ef8219cce22e01
#
_cell.length_a   1.000
_cell.length_b   1.000
_cell.length_c   1.000
_cell.angle_alpha   90.00
_cell.angle_beta   90.00
_cell.angle_gamma   90.00
#
_symmetry.space_group_name_H-M   'P 1'
#
loop_
_entity.id
_entity.type
_entity.pdbx_description
1 polymer ?
#
loop_
_entity_poly.entity_id
_entity_poly.type
_entity_poly.pdbx_seq_one_letter_code
_entity_poly.pdbx_strand_id
1 'polypeptide(L)'
;MKEAAYKIFTQQHSVRFFAPKKFECKLMQDLKGVVCYKGQQFYTSSIINQQYIFTKACLSKEESPCSEMVSPDQIDTMIRRRLNVLTSLKMSGIKQKKSKNGAPSYYNKTTLLTSSCSISHHGKYGAYSFVKA
;
A
#
# COMPACT_ATOMS: atom_id res chain seq x y z
N MET A 1 -10.10 -5.72 -3.23
CA MET A 1 -10.37 -5.37 -1.82
C MET A 1 -9.66 -6.30 -0.85
N LYS A 2 -9.92 -7.60 -0.91
CA LYS A 2 -9.33 -8.58 0.03
C LYS A 2 -7.81 -8.59 0.01
N GLU A 3 -7.19 -8.56 -1.16
CA GLU A 3 -5.73 -8.53 -1.29
C GLU A 3 -5.11 -7.28 -0.68
N ALA A 4 -5.74 -6.12 -0.88
CA ALA A 4 -5.25 -4.87 -0.29
C ALA A 4 -5.31 -4.90 1.24
N ALA A 5 -6.40 -5.42 1.82
CA ALA A 5 -6.56 -5.62 3.26
C ALA A 5 -5.54 -6.64 3.80
N TYR A 6 -5.34 -7.73 3.07
CA TYR A 6 -4.36 -8.76 3.42
C TYR A 6 -2.94 -8.20 3.52
N LYS A 7 -2.57 -7.30 2.61
CA LYS A 7 -1.24 -6.67 2.65
C LYS A 7 -1.02 -5.89 3.95
N ILE A 8 -2.03 -5.16 4.41
CA ILE A 8 -1.96 -4.45 5.70
C ILE A 8 -1.81 -5.45 6.85
N PHE A 9 -2.67 -6.47 6.87
CA PHE A 9 -2.64 -7.49 7.92
C PHE A 9 -1.27 -8.18 8.01
N THR A 10 -0.70 -8.53 6.87
CA THR A 10 0.63 -9.15 6.78
C THR A 10 1.72 -8.24 7.36
N GLN A 11 1.67 -6.94 7.04
CA GLN A 11 2.63 -5.97 7.57
C GLN A 11 2.53 -5.81 9.07
N GLN A 12 1.31 -5.80 9.62
CA GLN A 12 1.10 -5.66 11.06
C GLN A 12 1.53 -6.89 11.87
N HIS A 13 1.28 -8.08 11.36
CA HIS A 13 1.45 -9.33 12.11
C HIS A 13 2.66 -10.15 11.68
N SER A 14 3.41 -9.70 10.68
CA SER A 14 4.59 -10.39 10.14
C SER A 14 4.32 -11.84 9.76
N VAL A 15 3.10 -12.13 9.31
CA VAL A 15 2.66 -13.44 8.80
C VAL A 15 2.38 -13.37 7.31
N ARG A 16 2.61 -14.44 6.60
CA ARG A 16 2.38 -14.53 5.16
C ARG A 16 1.51 -15.74 4.84
N PHE A 17 0.20 -15.50 4.85
CA PHE A 17 -0.76 -16.47 4.34
C PHE A 17 -1.93 -15.70 3.72
N PHE A 18 -2.59 -16.28 2.74
CA PHE A 18 -3.77 -15.66 2.16
C PHE A 18 -4.91 -16.67 2.11
N ALA A 19 -5.96 -16.40 2.88
CA ALA A 19 -7.17 -17.18 2.94
C ALA A 19 -8.37 -16.30 2.57
N PRO A 20 -8.63 -16.05 1.28
CA PRO A 20 -9.62 -15.04 0.84
C PRO A 20 -11.03 -15.30 1.35
N LYS A 21 -11.39 -16.54 1.62
CA LYS A 21 -12.71 -16.89 2.19
C LYS A 21 -12.90 -16.40 3.63
N LYS A 22 -11.81 -16.17 4.36
CA LYS A 22 -11.85 -15.66 5.74
C LYS A 22 -11.94 -14.13 5.82
N PHE A 23 -11.68 -13.44 4.72
CA PHE A 23 -11.82 -11.98 4.63
C PHE A 23 -13.21 -11.66 4.12
N GLU A 24 -14.04 -11.06 4.95
CA GLU A 24 -15.39 -10.66 4.59
C GLU A 24 -15.41 -9.26 4.01
N CYS A 25 -15.98 -9.10 2.83
CA CYS A 25 -16.07 -7.81 2.14
C CYS A 25 -17.50 -7.30 2.13
N LYS A 26 -17.65 -6.00 2.43
CA LYS A 26 -18.90 -5.28 2.26
C LYS A 26 -18.65 -4.07 1.37
N LEU A 27 -19.34 -4.02 0.23
CA LEU A 27 -19.32 -2.86 -0.66
C LEU A 27 -20.27 -1.79 -0.14
N MET A 28 -19.81 -0.56 -0.19
CA MET A 28 -20.56 0.64 0.20
C MET A 28 -20.70 1.56 -1.01
N GLN A 29 -21.26 2.76 -0.83
CA GLN A 29 -21.40 3.75 -1.89
C GLN A 29 -20.05 4.28 -2.37
N ASP A 30 -20.00 4.81 -3.60
CA ASP A 30 -18.84 5.48 -4.21
C ASP A 30 -17.59 4.59 -4.28
N LEU A 31 -17.77 3.30 -4.59
CA LEU A 31 -16.67 2.32 -4.72
C LEU A 31 -15.82 2.21 -3.45
N LYS A 32 -16.40 2.54 -2.32
CA LYS A 32 -15.82 2.31 -1.00
C LYS A 32 -16.28 0.97 -0.45
N GLY A 33 -15.51 0.41 0.46
CA GLY A 33 -15.87 -0.84 1.09
C GLY A 33 -15.16 -1.05 2.42
N VAL A 34 -15.57 -2.12 3.08
CA VAL A 34 -14.95 -2.57 4.33
C VAL A 34 -14.62 -4.05 4.17
N VAL A 35 -13.42 -4.42 4.58
CA VAL A 35 -12.99 -5.82 4.67
C VAL A 35 -12.78 -6.15 6.14
N CYS A 36 -13.38 -7.23 6.60
CA CYS A 36 -13.26 -7.69 7.99
C CYS A 36 -12.48 -9.00 8.05
N TYR A 37 -11.54 -9.08 9.01
CA TYR A 37 -10.82 -10.30 9.32
C TYR A 37 -10.43 -10.32 10.79
N LYS A 38 -10.81 -11.37 11.51
CA LYS A 38 -10.52 -11.53 12.95
C LYS A 38 -10.89 -10.30 13.79
N GLY A 39 -12.07 -9.73 13.51
CA GLY A 39 -12.55 -8.55 14.25
C GLY A 39 -11.92 -7.23 13.86
N GLN A 40 -10.94 -7.24 12.97
CA GLN A 40 -10.31 -6.02 12.45
C GLN A 40 -11.00 -5.58 11.16
N GLN A 41 -11.17 -4.28 11.01
CA GLN A 41 -11.74 -3.66 9.80
C GLN A 41 -10.66 -2.94 9.02
N PHE A 42 -10.73 -3.10 7.70
CA PHE A 42 -9.88 -2.40 6.73
C PHE A 42 -10.79 -1.63 5.79
N TYR A 43 -10.55 -0.35 5.64
CA TYR A 43 -11.36 0.52 4.79
C TYR A 43 -10.75 0.58 3.40
N THR A 44 -11.57 0.33 2.38
CA THR A 44 -11.09 0.29 1.00
C THR A 44 -11.73 1.38 0.15
N SER A 45 -10.99 1.81 -0.85
CA SER A 45 -11.46 2.74 -1.88
C SER A 45 -10.93 2.24 -3.22
N SER A 46 -11.79 2.19 -4.23
CA SER A 46 -11.45 1.65 -5.54
C SER A 46 -11.70 2.67 -6.65
N ILE A 47 -10.86 2.59 -7.68
CA ILE A 47 -11.06 3.26 -8.97
C ILE A 47 -11.22 2.16 -10.00
N ILE A 48 -12.31 2.21 -10.76
CA ILE A 48 -12.61 1.25 -11.83
C ILE A 48 -12.70 1.99 -13.16
N ASN A 49 -11.97 1.51 -14.14
CA ASN A 49 -12.10 1.95 -15.52
C ASN A 49 -12.02 0.76 -16.47
N GLN A 50 -12.01 1.00 -17.79
CA GLN A 50 -11.99 -0.07 -18.79
C GLN A 50 -10.71 -0.90 -18.81
N GLN A 51 -9.63 -0.40 -18.23
CA GLN A 51 -8.30 -1.00 -18.32
C GLN A 51 -7.85 -1.66 -17.04
N TYR A 52 -8.28 -1.15 -15.87
CA TYR A 52 -7.83 -1.67 -14.58
C TYR A 52 -8.80 -1.37 -13.44
N ILE A 53 -8.61 -2.10 -12.35
CA ILE A 53 -9.20 -1.79 -11.04
C ILE A 53 -8.04 -1.50 -10.10
N PHE A 54 -8.04 -0.32 -9.50
CA PHE A 54 -7.07 0.08 -8.49
C PHE A 54 -7.77 0.23 -7.15
N THR A 55 -7.37 -0.60 -6.18
CA THR A 55 -7.94 -0.57 -4.83
C THR A 55 -6.85 -0.31 -3.80
N LYS A 56 -7.09 0.65 -2.93
CA LYS A 56 -6.26 0.91 -1.75
C LYS A 56 -7.03 0.59 -0.48
N ALA A 57 -6.32 0.16 0.55
CA ALA A 57 -6.87 -0.15 1.86
C ALA A 57 -6.13 0.63 2.96
N CYS A 58 -6.85 1.03 3.99
CA CYS A 58 -6.35 1.79 5.13
C CYS A 58 -6.92 1.23 6.44
N LEU A 59 -6.25 1.51 7.55
CA LEU A 59 -6.71 1.11 8.88
C LEU A 59 -7.80 2.02 9.43
N SER A 60 -7.84 3.26 9.02
CA SER A 60 -8.89 4.21 9.42
C SER A 60 -9.46 4.93 8.20
N LYS A 61 -10.68 5.46 8.36
CA LYS A 61 -11.35 6.22 7.29
C LYS A 61 -10.66 7.54 6.99
N GLU A 62 -10.00 8.12 7.98
CA GLU A 62 -9.30 9.40 7.85
C GLU A 62 -7.91 9.26 7.26
N GLU A 63 -7.35 8.05 7.22
CA GLU A 63 -6.02 7.83 6.67
C GLU A 63 -6.02 8.05 5.17
N SER A 64 -5.09 8.88 4.69
CA SER A 64 -4.94 9.19 3.27
C SER A 64 -3.51 8.86 2.82
N PRO A 65 -3.25 7.62 2.45
CA PRO A 65 -1.92 7.24 1.96
C PRO A 65 -1.62 7.92 0.62
N CYS A 66 -0.36 8.22 0.39
CA CYS A 66 0.14 8.63 -0.91
C CYS A 66 0.09 7.43 -1.86
N SER A 67 -0.77 7.48 -2.86
CA SER A 67 -1.01 6.36 -3.77
C SER A 67 -1.07 6.83 -5.21
N GLU A 68 -0.49 6.05 -6.13
CA GLU A 68 -0.45 6.40 -7.54
C GLU A 68 -0.31 5.15 -8.42
N MET A 69 -0.91 5.21 -9.61
CA MET A 69 -0.67 4.26 -10.69
C MET A 69 0.50 4.76 -11.54
N VAL A 70 1.51 3.94 -11.73
CA VAL A 70 2.70 4.26 -12.55
C VAL A 70 3.18 3.01 -13.28
N SER A 71 4.05 3.16 -14.27
CA SER A 71 4.70 2.02 -14.90
C SER A 71 5.51 1.23 -13.85
N PRO A 72 5.53 -0.11 -13.89
CA PRO A 72 6.22 -0.93 -12.88
C PRO A 72 7.68 -0.57 -12.66
N ASP A 73 8.41 -0.20 -13.71
CA ASP A 73 9.81 0.22 -13.66
C ASP A 73 10.03 1.59 -13.01
N GLN A 74 8.98 2.38 -12.82
CA GLN A 74 9.03 3.72 -12.23
C GLN A 74 8.59 3.77 -10.77
N ILE A 75 8.10 2.67 -10.21
CA ILE A 75 7.52 2.65 -8.86
C ILE A 75 8.52 3.15 -7.81
N ASP A 76 9.72 2.57 -7.75
CA ASP A 76 10.73 2.94 -6.77
C ASP A 76 11.16 4.40 -6.91
N THR A 77 11.38 4.86 -8.13
CA THR A 77 11.74 6.25 -8.43
C THR A 77 10.66 7.23 -7.98
N MET A 78 9.39 6.90 -8.22
CA MET A 78 8.28 7.76 -7.84
C MET A 78 8.07 7.82 -6.33
N ILE A 79 8.21 6.71 -5.63
CA ILE A 79 8.15 6.70 -4.17
C ILE A 79 9.26 7.59 -3.58
N ARG A 80 10.48 7.44 -4.04
CA ARG A 80 11.61 8.28 -3.59
C ARG A 80 11.39 9.76 -3.89
N ARG A 81 10.85 10.06 -5.06
CA ARG A 81 10.52 11.45 -5.43
C ARG A 81 9.46 12.04 -4.50
N ARG A 82 8.41 11.29 -4.19
CA ARG A 82 7.38 11.73 -3.23
C ARG A 82 7.96 11.93 -1.83
N LEU A 83 8.80 11.01 -1.37
CA LEU A 83 9.47 11.14 -0.09
C LEU A 83 10.45 12.32 -0.05
N ASN A 84 11.17 12.59 -1.15
CA ASN A 84 12.01 13.77 -1.28
C ASN A 84 11.18 15.05 -1.05
N VAL A 85 10.02 15.17 -1.69
CA VAL A 85 9.13 16.33 -1.50
C VAL A 85 8.62 16.43 -0.06
N LEU A 86 8.24 15.31 0.55
CA LEU A 86 7.64 15.28 1.88
C LEU A 86 8.66 15.49 3.02
N THR A 87 9.93 15.11 2.79
CA THR A 87 10.95 15.09 3.84
C THR A 87 12.09 16.09 3.60
N SER A 88 12.18 16.66 2.40
CA SER A 88 13.32 17.48 1.94
C SER A 88 14.67 16.75 1.92
N LEU A 89 14.66 15.41 2.02
CA LEU A 89 15.87 14.60 1.93
C LEU A 89 16.25 14.35 0.46
N LYS A 90 17.54 14.27 0.18
CA LYS A 90 18.02 13.92 -1.17
C LYS A 90 17.59 12.52 -1.58
N MET A 91 17.11 12.35 -2.81
CA MET A 91 16.70 11.04 -3.32
C MET A 91 17.80 9.98 -3.22
N SER A 92 19.05 10.35 -3.41
CA SER A 92 20.21 9.45 -3.30
C SER A 92 20.39 8.87 -1.88
N GLY A 93 19.89 9.55 -0.86
CA GLY A 93 19.91 9.09 0.53
C GLY A 93 18.72 8.21 0.93
N ILE A 94 17.71 8.12 0.08
CA ILE A 94 16.49 7.34 0.35
C ILE A 94 16.68 5.93 -0.20
N LYS A 95 16.64 4.93 0.66
CA LYS A 95 16.89 3.52 0.31
C LYS A 95 15.69 2.64 0.64
N GLN A 96 15.40 1.68 -0.23
CA GLN A 96 14.40 0.66 0.02
C GLN A 96 15.03 -0.53 0.77
N LYS A 97 14.29 -1.05 1.74
CA LYS A 97 14.56 -2.34 2.38
C LYS A 97 13.30 -3.18 2.37
N LYS A 98 13.46 -4.49 2.29
CA LYS A 98 12.34 -5.45 2.38
C LYS A 98 12.41 -6.20 3.70
N SER A 99 11.25 -6.38 4.33
CA SER A 99 11.12 -7.26 5.50
C SER A 99 11.29 -8.73 5.11
N LYS A 100 11.38 -9.63 6.09
CA LYS A 100 11.34 -11.08 5.86
C LYS A 100 10.17 -11.51 4.99
N ASN A 101 9.04 -10.84 5.11
CA ASN A 101 7.81 -11.15 4.36
C ASN A 101 7.72 -10.44 3.02
N GLY A 102 8.78 -9.73 2.61
CA GLY A 102 8.85 -9.03 1.35
C GLY A 102 8.15 -7.67 1.32
N ALA A 103 7.64 -7.18 2.46
CA ALA A 103 7.04 -5.86 2.53
C ALA A 103 8.13 -4.77 2.37
N PRO A 104 7.95 -3.80 1.45
CA PRO A 104 8.92 -2.74 1.26
C PRO A 104 8.83 -1.69 2.37
N SER A 105 9.96 -1.07 2.68
CA SER A 105 10.05 0.10 3.57
C SER A 105 11.15 1.02 3.04
N TYR A 106 11.03 2.30 3.31
CA TYR A 106 12.00 3.30 2.86
C TYR A 106 12.66 3.97 4.05
N TYR A 107 13.96 4.16 3.95
CA TYR A 107 14.82 4.69 5.01
C TYR A 107 15.76 5.75 4.49
N ASN A 108 16.11 6.68 5.37
CA ASN A 108 17.32 7.50 5.23
C ASN A 108 18.27 7.10 6.36
N LYS A 109 19.40 6.47 6.01
CA LYS A 109 20.30 5.85 7.00
C LYS A 109 19.52 4.84 7.87
N THR A 110 19.35 5.11 9.15
CA THR A 110 18.61 4.29 10.10
C THR A 110 17.17 4.80 10.36
N THR A 111 16.81 5.95 9.81
CA THR A 111 15.49 6.56 10.03
C THR A 111 14.46 6.01 9.07
N LEU A 112 13.39 5.43 9.60
CA LEU A 112 12.25 4.94 8.82
C LEU A 112 11.44 6.12 8.27
N LEU A 113 11.19 6.14 6.97
CA LEU A 113 10.44 7.19 6.28
C LEU A 113 8.99 6.82 5.98
N THR A 114 8.66 5.53 5.96
CA THR A 114 7.30 5.04 5.71
C THR A 114 6.84 4.16 6.86
N SER A 115 5.69 4.49 7.44
CA SER A 115 5.06 3.62 8.46
C SER A 115 4.41 2.40 7.83
N SER A 116 3.96 2.52 6.58
CA SER A 116 3.52 1.41 5.75
C SER A 116 3.84 1.71 4.29
N CYS A 117 4.09 0.67 3.52
CA CYS A 117 4.32 0.79 2.09
C CYS A 117 3.89 -0.49 1.38
N SER A 118 3.23 -0.34 0.26
CA SER A 118 2.76 -1.45 -0.56
C SER A 118 3.03 -1.16 -2.03
N ILE A 119 3.51 -2.17 -2.73
CA ILE A 119 3.79 -2.11 -4.16
C ILE A 119 3.06 -3.26 -4.83
N SER A 120 2.44 -3.00 -5.97
CA SER A 120 1.83 -4.02 -6.81
C SER A 120 2.10 -3.74 -8.27
N HIS A 121 2.16 -4.81 -9.06
CA HIS A 121 2.25 -4.67 -10.52
C HIS A 121 1.59 -5.87 -11.19
N HIS A 122 1.02 -5.64 -12.36
CA HIS A 122 0.42 -6.65 -13.21
C HIS A 122 0.56 -6.21 -14.67
N GLY A 123 1.34 -6.96 -15.45
CA GLY A 123 1.64 -6.59 -16.83
C GLY A 123 2.30 -5.22 -16.92
N LYS A 124 1.69 -4.32 -17.71
CA LYS A 124 2.17 -2.94 -17.90
C LYS A 124 1.73 -1.97 -16.81
N TYR A 125 0.92 -2.42 -15.87
CA TYR A 125 0.38 -1.58 -14.80
C TYR A 125 1.14 -1.78 -13.50
N GLY A 126 1.45 -0.70 -12.84
CA GLY A 126 2.04 -0.70 -11.52
C GLY A 126 1.31 0.28 -10.61
N ALA A 127 1.45 0.09 -9.30
CA ALA A 127 0.88 0.99 -8.30
C ALA A 127 1.70 0.93 -7.03
N TYR A 128 1.68 2.02 -6.30
CA TYR A 128 2.20 2.06 -4.95
C TYR A 128 1.25 2.80 -4.01
N SER A 129 1.40 2.52 -2.74
CA SER A 129 0.73 3.24 -1.67
C SER A 129 1.64 3.24 -0.45
N PHE A 130 1.82 4.40 0.17
CA PHE A 130 2.57 4.48 1.42
C PHE A 130 1.99 5.55 2.34
N VAL A 131 2.26 5.38 3.64
CA VAL A 131 2.00 6.39 4.67
C VAL A 131 3.35 6.85 5.20
N LYS A 132 3.56 8.15 5.24
CA LYS A 132 4.79 8.73 5.80
C LYS A 132 4.86 8.45 7.30
N ALA A 133 6.03 8.02 7.71
CA ALA A 133 6.31 7.84 9.14
C ALA A 133 6.41 9.17 9.88
#